data_278a649ac771a810cae4ceb7192fa3fe
#
_entry.id   278a649ac771a810cae4ceb7192fa3fe
#
_cell.length_a   1.000
_cell.length_b   1.000
_cell.length_c   1.000
_cell.angle_alpha   90.00
_cell.angle_beta   90.00
_cell.angle_gamma   90.00
#
_symmetry.space_group_name_H-M   'P 1'
#
loop_
_entity.id
_entity.type
_entity.pdbx_description
1 polymer ?
#
loop_
_entity_poly.entity_id
_entity_poly.type
_entity_poly.pdbx_seq_one_letter_code
_entity_poly.pdbx_strand_id
1 'polypeptide(L)'
;MAQTIKPVAYSRTWTFFEGEWREGNAPIMGPRTHAAWLASTVFDGGRAFEGVAPDLDRHCARVNWSAANFGLKPVVDPETWIGLAREGIARFAPGAELYIRPMYWAQHGQGGGVLFDPETTNWCLCIYEAPMPQPTGNAITLSPFRRPTAESATVDAKAACLYPNNSRALIEAASRGFNNCLMLDMLGNVAEFGNANVFMAKDGVVYTPAPNGTFLNGITRQRVMKLMRGAGISVVESVLRYADFEAADEIFATGNASKVLPVTRIGERALQPGPLYRRARELYWAYAHAS
;
A
#
# COMPACT_ATOMS: atom_id res chain seq x y z
N MET A 1 1.42 -20.07 -33.36
CA MET A 1 1.27 -21.02 -32.23
C MET A 1 1.02 -20.19 -30.97
N ALA A 2 -0.04 -20.46 -30.22
CA ALA A 2 -0.27 -19.77 -28.95
C ALA A 2 0.81 -20.20 -27.94
N GLN A 3 1.52 -19.24 -27.39
CA GLN A 3 2.53 -19.50 -26.37
C GLN A 3 1.82 -19.99 -25.09
N THR A 4 2.12 -21.19 -24.65
CA THR A 4 1.57 -21.74 -23.40
C THR A 4 2.11 -20.92 -22.23
N ILE A 5 1.25 -20.18 -21.57
CA ILE A 5 1.60 -19.42 -20.37
C ILE A 5 1.97 -20.45 -19.29
N LYS A 6 3.19 -20.34 -18.75
CA LYS A 6 3.61 -21.18 -17.61
C LYS A 6 2.71 -20.87 -16.43
N PRO A 7 2.18 -21.88 -15.72
CA PRO A 7 1.43 -21.65 -14.49
C PRO A 7 2.29 -20.87 -13.49
N VAL A 8 1.75 -19.78 -12.96
CA VAL A 8 2.39 -19.05 -11.86
C VAL A 8 2.04 -19.78 -10.57
N ALA A 9 3.06 -20.27 -9.84
CA ALA A 9 2.86 -20.81 -8.51
C ALA A 9 2.63 -19.63 -7.54
N TYR A 10 1.44 -19.56 -6.95
CA TYR A 10 1.16 -18.63 -5.87
C TYR A 10 1.64 -19.23 -4.53
N SER A 11 2.03 -18.37 -3.57
CA SER A 11 2.21 -18.80 -2.18
C SER A 11 0.91 -19.36 -1.62
N ARG A 12 0.98 -20.06 -0.50
CA ARG A 12 -0.23 -20.57 0.15
C ARG A 12 -1.22 -19.44 0.35
N THR A 13 -2.45 -19.62 -0.13
CA THR A 13 -3.48 -18.61 -0.24
C THR A 13 -4.82 -19.19 0.21
N TRP A 14 -5.63 -18.35 0.88
CA TRP A 14 -7.02 -18.60 1.16
C TRP A 14 -7.84 -17.39 0.68
N THR A 15 -8.92 -17.66 -0.04
CA THR A 15 -9.84 -16.63 -0.54
C THR A 15 -11.23 -16.89 -0.01
N PHE A 16 -11.79 -15.92 0.73
CA PHE A 16 -13.21 -15.92 1.11
C PHE A 16 -13.98 -15.23 -0.02
N PHE A 17 -14.89 -15.97 -0.63
CA PHE A 17 -15.73 -15.49 -1.74
C PHE A 17 -17.05 -16.24 -1.77
N GLU A 18 -18.16 -15.54 -1.98
CA GLU A 18 -19.52 -16.11 -2.02
C GLU A 18 -19.89 -16.92 -0.78
N GLY A 19 -19.47 -16.43 0.40
CA GLY A 19 -19.83 -17.03 1.69
C GLY A 19 -18.95 -18.18 2.15
N GLU A 20 -17.93 -18.58 1.40
CA GLU A 20 -17.05 -19.70 1.75
C GLU A 20 -15.56 -19.41 1.56
N TRP A 21 -14.72 -20.10 2.32
CA TRP A 21 -13.28 -20.13 2.15
C TRP A 21 -12.87 -21.15 1.11
N ARG A 22 -12.12 -20.70 0.11
CA ARG A 22 -11.52 -21.51 -0.96
C ARG A 22 -10.01 -21.48 -0.85
N GLU A 23 -9.36 -22.63 -0.87
CA GLU A 23 -7.89 -22.69 -0.90
C GLU A 23 -7.38 -22.28 -2.28
N GLY A 24 -6.31 -21.47 -2.29
CA GLY A 24 -5.68 -20.96 -3.51
C GLY A 24 -6.21 -19.62 -3.98
N ASN A 25 -5.71 -19.22 -5.16
CA ASN A 25 -6.12 -18.00 -5.86
C ASN A 25 -7.42 -18.25 -6.62
N ALA A 26 -8.56 -18.10 -5.96
CA ALA A 26 -9.87 -18.37 -6.53
C ALA A 26 -10.17 -17.49 -7.77
N PRO A 27 -10.80 -18.03 -8.82
CA PRO A 27 -11.24 -17.26 -10.00
C PRO A 27 -12.48 -16.44 -9.64
N ILE A 28 -12.28 -15.17 -9.27
CA ILE A 28 -13.35 -14.27 -8.79
C ILE A 28 -13.91 -13.33 -9.89
N MET A 29 -13.25 -13.26 -11.04
CA MET A 29 -13.63 -12.35 -12.14
C MET A 29 -13.55 -13.06 -13.49
N GLY A 30 -14.48 -12.76 -14.37
CA GLY A 30 -14.45 -13.16 -15.77
C GLY A 30 -14.16 -11.98 -16.71
N PRO A 31 -13.92 -12.22 -18.01
CA PRO A 31 -13.55 -11.16 -18.96
C PRO A 31 -14.64 -10.10 -19.16
N ARG A 32 -15.90 -10.38 -18.78
CA ARG A 32 -17.01 -9.43 -18.83
C ARG A 32 -17.26 -8.70 -17.52
N THR A 33 -16.58 -9.06 -16.43
CA THR A 33 -16.64 -8.31 -15.17
C THR A 33 -16.09 -6.91 -15.39
N HIS A 34 -16.86 -5.87 -15.05
CA HIS A 34 -16.49 -4.47 -15.28
C HIS A 34 -15.10 -4.14 -14.75
N ALA A 35 -14.78 -4.62 -13.57
CA ALA A 35 -13.47 -4.45 -12.95
C ALA A 35 -12.31 -5.08 -13.75
N ALA A 36 -12.56 -6.18 -14.47
CA ALA A 36 -11.53 -6.89 -15.21
C ALA A 36 -11.01 -6.11 -16.43
N TRP A 37 -11.85 -5.28 -17.05
CA TRP A 37 -11.48 -4.53 -18.26
C TRP A 37 -11.44 -3.01 -18.05
N LEU A 38 -12.10 -2.47 -17.00
CA LEU A 38 -12.14 -1.02 -16.70
C LEU A 38 -11.58 -0.68 -15.30
N ALA A 39 -11.00 -1.67 -14.60
CA ALA A 39 -10.29 -1.48 -13.32
C ALA A 39 -11.15 -0.83 -12.21
N SER A 40 -12.47 -1.02 -12.20
CA SER A 40 -13.37 -0.54 -11.16
C SER A 40 -13.24 -1.35 -9.87
N THR A 41 -12.07 -1.31 -9.27
CA THR A 41 -11.70 -2.08 -8.09
C THR A 41 -10.99 -1.20 -7.07
N VAL A 42 -11.35 -1.37 -5.79
CA VAL A 42 -10.58 -0.86 -4.65
C VAL A 42 -10.17 -2.02 -3.77
N PHE A 43 -9.08 -1.83 -3.02
CA PHE A 43 -8.59 -2.82 -2.08
C PHE A 43 -7.91 -2.17 -0.90
N ASP A 44 -7.67 -2.95 0.13
CA ASP A 44 -6.74 -2.55 1.17
C ASP A 44 -5.69 -3.64 1.43
N GLY A 45 -4.76 -3.40 2.30
CA GLY A 45 -3.75 -4.36 2.68
C GLY A 45 -3.49 -4.27 4.16
N GLY A 46 -3.90 -5.32 4.91
CA GLY A 46 -3.43 -5.60 6.25
C GLY A 46 -2.21 -6.52 6.22
N ARG A 47 -1.55 -6.67 7.36
CA ARG A 47 -0.44 -7.64 7.55
C ARG A 47 -0.58 -8.33 8.88
N ALA A 48 -0.40 -9.65 8.87
CA ALA A 48 -0.11 -10.41 10.08
C ALA A 48 1.35 -10.89 10.03
N PHE A 49 2.06 -10.79 11.14
CA PHE A 49 3.46 -11.22 11.31
C PHE A 49 3.76 -11.39 12.80
N GLU A 50 4.61 -12.31 13.16
CA GLU A 50 5.04 -12.53 14.56
C GLU A 50 3.84 -12.69 15.54
N GLY A 51 2.70 -13.21 15.05
CA GLY A 51 1.47 -13.42 15.85
C GLY A 51 0.59 -12.19 16.03
N VAL A 52 0.92 -11.04 15.46
CA VAL A 52 0.15 -9.79 15.56
C VAL A 52 -0.38 -9.31 14.20
N ALA A 53 -1.45 -8.51 14.22
CA ALA A 53 -2.03 -7.90 13.01
C ALA A 53 -2.33 -6.41 13.27
N PRO A 54 -1.29 -5.55 13.35
CA PRO A 54 -1.45 -4.16 13.76
C PRO A 54 -2.30 -3.35 12.77
N ASP A 55 -3.14 -2.46 13.31
CA ASP A 55 -4.03 -1.57 12.56
C ASP A 55 -5.02 -2.31 11.61
N LEU A 56 -5.33 -3.59 11.86
CA LEU A 56 -6.25 -4.37 11.04
C LEU A 56 -7.63 -3.71 10.95
N ASP A 57 -8.14 -3.18 12.06
CA ASP A 57 -9.39 -2.41 12.16
C ASP A 57 -9.40 -1.21 11.21
N ARG A 58 -8.30 -0.46 11.18
CA ARG A 58 -8.16 0.71 10.31
C ARG A 58 -8.08 0.33 8.82
N HIS A 59 -7.44 -0.79 8.51
CA HIS A 59 -7.39 -1.32 7.14
C HIS A 59 -8.78 -1.78 6.67
N CYS A 60 -9.53 -2.46 7.53
CA CYS A 60 -10.92 -2.87 7.27
C CYS A 60 -11.86 -1.67 7.09
N ALA A 61 -11.74 -0.65 7.94
CA ALA A 61 -12.51 0.59 7.78
C ALA A 61 -12.14 1.33 6.48
N ARG A 62 -10.84 1.36 6.11
CA ARG A 62 -10.39 2.10 4.94
C ARG A 62 -10.79 1.45 3.61
N VAL A 63 -10.94 0.14 3.51
CA VAL A 63 -11.45 -0.47 2.27
C VAL A 63 -12.89 -0.01 2.01
N ASN A 64 -13.73 0.14 3.05
CA ASN A 64 -15.08 0.66 2.93
C ASN A 64 -15.08 2.15 2.54
N TRP A 65 -14.21 2.95 3.16
CA TRP A 65 -14.03 4.35 2.80
C TRP A 65 -13.56 4.50 1.35
N SER A 66 -12.62 3.67 0.91
CA SER A 66 -12.15 3.66 -0.47
C SER A 66 -13.24 3.25 -1.46
N ALA A 67 -14.10 2.28 -1.09
CA ALA A 67 -15.23 1.88 -1.92
C ALA A 67 -16.20 3.05 -2.10
N ALA A 68 -16.60 3.71 -1.01
CA ALA A 68 -17.50 4.86 -1.07
C ALA A 68 -16.94 6.01 -1.91
N ASN A 69 -15.66 6.38 -1.71
CA ASN A 69 -15.03 7.47 -2.48
C ASN A 69 -14.84 7.13 -3.95
N PHE A 70 -14.68 5.84 -4.28
CA PHE A 70 -14.61 5.38 -5.66
C PHE A 70 -15.98 5.35 -6.34
N GLY A 71 -17.07 5.41 -5.57
CA GLY A 71 -18.45 5.30 -6.05
C GLY A 71 -19.01 3.87 -6.01
N LEU A 72 -18.29 2.91 -5.39
CA LEU A 72 -18.79 1.57 -5.10
C LEU A 72 -19.58 1.56 -3.79
N LYS A 73 -20.45 0.58 -3.61
CA LYS A 73 -21.24 0.41 -2.40
C LYS A 73 -20.50 -0.50 -1.41
N PRO A 74 -20.07 -0.01 -0.22
CA PRO A 74 -19.49 -0.87 0.79
C PRO A 74 -20.58 -1.75 1.41
N VAL A 75 -20.60 -3.03 1.04
CA VAL A 75 -21.66 -3.99 1.44
C VAL A 75 -21.26 -4.88 2.62
N VAL A 76 -20.04 -4.74 3.12
CA VAL A 76 -19.51 -5.47 4.28
C VAL A 76 -19.12 -4.47 5.34
N ASP A 77 -19.60 -4.62 6.57
CA ASP A 77 -19.20 -3.75 7.68
C ASP A 77 -17.77 -4.05 8.16
N PRO A 78 -17.10 -3.10 8.84
CA PRO A 78 -15.72 -3.28 9.29
C PRO A 78 -15.54 -4.45 10.26
N GLU A 79 -16.50 -4.73 11.13
CA GLU A 79 -16.46 -5.81 12.12
C GLU A 79 -16.49 -7.17 11.43
N THR A 80 -17.32 -7.33 10.39
CA THR A 80 -17.36 -8.53 9.55
C THR A 80 -16.01 -8.73 8.85
N TRP A 81 -15.41 -7.68 8.28
CA TRP A 81 -14.06 -7.76 7.70
C TRP A 81 -13.01 -8.25 8.71
N ILE A 82 -13.03 -7.72 9.95
CA ILE A 82 -12.11 -8.09 11.03
C ILE A 82 -12.32 -9.56 11.43
N GLY A 83 -13.58 -9.99 11.59
CA GLY A 83 -13.93 -11.37 11.90
C GLY A 83 -13.41 -12.36 10.87
N LEU A 84 -13.69 -12.11 9.57
CA LEU A 84 -13.21 -12.91 8.46
C LEU A 84 -11.67 -12.90 8.38
N ALA A 85 -11.03 -11.77 8.59
CA ALA A 85 -9.57 -11.70 8.58
C ALA A 85 -8.95 -12.56 9.68
N ARG A 86 -9.50 -12.55 10.89
CA ARG A 86 -9.06 -13.42 12.02
C ARG A 86 -9.28 -14.89 11.71
N GLU A 87 -10.44 -15.25 11.17
CA GLU A 87 -10.75 -16.61 10.74
C GLU A 87 -9.78 -17.10 9.65
N GLY A 88 -9.51 -16.24 8.66
CA GLY A 88 -8.60 -16.55 7.58
C GLY A 88 -7.14 -16.69 8.04
N ILE A 89 -6.66 -15.84 8.97
CA ILE A 89 -5.33 -15.96 9.59
C ILE A 89 -5.17 -17.31 10.29
N ALA A 90 -6.20 -17.77 11.00
CA ALA A 90 -6.18 -19.04 11.71
C ALA A 90 -6.03 -20.28 10.80
N ARG A 91 -6.18 -20.15 9.48
CA ARG A 91 -5.97 -21.21 8.49
C ARG A 91 -4.49 -21.42 8.13
N PHE A 92 -3.61 -20.58 8.62
CA PHE A 92 -2.17 -20.65 8.41
C PHE A 92 -1.45 -21.14 9.68
N ALA A 93 -0.17 -21.44 9.55
CA ALA A 93 0.66 -21.77 10.70
C ALA A 93 0.76 -20.60 11.68
N PRO A 94 0.81 -20.84 13.00
CA PRO A 94 1.04 -19.78 13.98
C PRO A 94 2.27 -18.94 13.64
N GLY A 95 2.13 -17.62 13.66
CA GLY A 95 3.23 -16.70 13.36
C GLY A 95 3.55 -16.53 11.88
N ALA A 96 2.79 -17.15 10.97
CA ALA A 96 2.98 -16.98 9.53
C ALA A 96 2.93 -15.49 9.13
N GLU A 97 3.79 -15.10 8.21
CA GLU A 97 3.83 -13.74 7.66
C GLU A 97 2.84 -13.62 6.51
N LEU A 98 1.73 -12.92 6.75
CA LEU A 98 0.58 -12.91 5.86
C LEU A 98 0.29 -11.51 5.34
N TYR A 99 -0.17 -11.44 4.09
CA TYR A 99 -0.82 -10.28 3.51
C TYR A 99 -2.33 -10.50 3.48
N ILE A 100 -3.09 -9.55 4.00
CA ILE A 100 -4.54 -9.59 4.15
C ILE A 100 -5.14 -8.57 3.20
N ARG A 101 -5.88 -9.00 2.19
CA ARG A 101 -6.37 -8.13 1.10
C ARG A 101 -7.90 -8.19 0.98
N PRO A 102 -8.65 -7.33 1.68
CA PRO A 102 -10.04 -7.08 1.37
C PRO A 102 -10.15 -6.31 0.06
N MET A 103 -11.13 -6.66 -0.78
CA MET A 103 -11.34 -6.07 -2.10
C MET A 103 -12.83 -5.85 -2.35
N TYR A 104 -13.15 -4.74 -3.05
CA TYR A 104 -14.44 -4.49 -3.67
C TYR A 104 -14.28 -4.21 -5.15
N TRP A 105 -15.26 -4.57 -5.94
CA TRP A 105 -15.30 -4.23 -7.37
C TRP A 105 -16.73 -4.14 -7.91
N ALA A 106 -16.90 -3.43 -9.04
CA ALA A 106 -18.13 -3.46 -9.79
C ALA A 106 -18.20 -4.71 -10.66
N GLN A 107 -19.28 -5.48 -10.53
CA GLN A 107 -19.51 -6.69 -11.33
C GLN A 107 -19.99 -6.32 -12.73
N HIS A 108 -20.91 -5.37 -12.85
CA HIS A 108 -21.50 -4.97 -14.11
C HIS A 108 -21.40 -3.47 -14.38
N GLY A 109 -21.42 -3.11 -15.67
CA GLY A 109 -21.62 -1.74 -16.12
C GLY A 109 -23.09 -1.48 -16.50
N GLN A 110 -23.54 -0.25 -16.32
CA GLN A 110 -24.86 0.19 -16.78
C GLN A 110 -24.89 0.21 -18.32
N GLY A 111 -25.86 -0.46 -18.91
CA GLY A 111 -25.96 -0.56 -20.37
C GLY A 111 -24.76 -1.25 -21.04
N GLY A 112 -23.89 -1.93 -20.27
CA GLY A 112 -22.67 -2.56 -20.80
C GLY A 112 -21.54 -1.57 -21.12
N GLY A 113 -21.62 -0.31 -20.67
CA GLY A 113 -20.68 0.76 -20.96
C GLY A 113 -19.67 1.04 -19.84
N VAL A 114 -19.03 2.21 -19.92
CA VAL A 114 -17.99 2.68 -18.99
C VAL A 114 -18.54 2.98 -17.60
N LEU A 115 -19.79 3.38 -17.49
CA LEU A 115 -20.44 3.64 -16.21
C LEU A 115 -20.72 2.32 -15.50
N PHE A 116 -20.05 2.08 -14.36
CA PHE A 116 -20.34 0.90 -13.55
C PHE A 116 -21.62 1.09 -12.73
N ASP A 117 -22.23 -0.04 -12.35
CA ASP A 117 -23.40 -0.08 -11.50
C ASP A 117 -23.00 -0.36 -10.05
N PRO A 118 -23.08 0.63 -9.11
CA PRO A 118 -22.72 0.44 -7.71
C PRO A 118 -23.53 -0.63 -6.99
N GLU A 119 -24.77 -0.90 -7.43
CA GLU A 119 -25.62 -1.94 -6.84
C GLU A 119 -25.09 -3.35 -7.13
N THR A 120 -24.20 -3.48 -8.11
CA THR A 120 -23.53 -4.74 -8.45
C THR A 120 -22.15 -4.86 -7.78
N THR A 121 -21.89 -4.09 -6.73
CA THR A 121 -20.63 -4.18 -5.96
C THR A 121 -20.49 -5.58 -5.38
N ASN A 122 -19.41 -6.25 -5.75
CA ASN A 122 -19.02 -7.55 -5.23
C ASN A 122 -17.72 -7.44 -4.45
N TRP A 123 -17.34 -8.47 -3.69
CA TRP A 123 -16.22 -8.42 -2.77
C TRP A 123 -15.57 -9.77 -2.51
N CYS A 124 -14.34 -9.77 -2.04
CA CYS A 124 -13.66 -10.93 -1.49
C CYS A 124 -12.64 -10.53 -0.44
N LEU A 125 -12.20 -11.50 0.36
CA LEU A 125 -11.04 -11.38 1.23
C LEU A 125 -10.00 -12.42 0.82
N CYS A 126 -8.84 -11.96 0.34
CA CYS A 126 -7.73 -12.84 -0.02
C CYS A 126 -6.60 -12.70 1.00
N ILE A 127 -6.18 -13.83 1.61
CA ILE A 127 -5.06 -13.87 2.56
C ILE A 127 -4.02 -14.85 2.01
N TYR A 128 -2.76 -14.44 2.00
CA TYR A 128 -1.68 -15.28 1.46
C TYR A 128 -0.35 -15.05 2.20
N GLU A 129 0.49 -16.09 2.18
CA GLU A 129 1.85 -15.99 2.72
C GLU A 129 2.67 -14.99 1.91
N ALA A 130 3.25 -14.04 2.62
CA ALA A 130 4.09 -13.00 2.05
C ALA A 130 5.18 -12.65 3.08
N PRO A 131 6.39 -13.17 2.91
CA PRO A 131 7.50 -12.88 3.83
C PRO A 131 7.72 -11.39 4.03
N MET A 132 8.01 -10.98 5.28
CA MET A 132 8.34 -9.60 5.60
C MET A 132 9.67 -9.22 4.95
N PRO A 133 9.72 -8.13 4.17
CA PRO A 133 10.98 -7.68 3.59
C PRO A 133 12.01 -7.40 4.67
N GLN A 134 13.23 -7.91 4.47
CA GLN A 134 14.34 -7.63 5.37
C GLN A 134 14.71 -6.14 5.31
N PRO A 135 15.11 -5.53 6.44
CA PRO A 135 15.43 -4.10 6.50
C PRO A 135 16.82 -3.76 5.91
N THR A 136 17.17 -4.40 4.80
CA THR A 136 18.45 -4.19 4.09
C THR A 136 18.51 -2.87 3.35
N GLY A 137 17.35 -2.25 3.12
CA GLY A 137 17.23 -0.92 2.53
C GLY A 137 16.96 -0.92 1.02
N ASN A 138 16.54 0.26 0.55
CA ASN A 138 16.26 0.52 -0.85
C ASN A 138 17.28 1.47 -1.46
N ALA A 139 17.65 1.22 -2.74
CA ALA A 139 18.23 2.19 -3.62
C ALA A 139 17.12 2.92 -4.37
N ILE A 140 17.09 4.24 -4.31
CA ILE A 140 16.02 5.06 -4.89
C ILE A 140 16.52 6.10 -5.89
N THR A 141 15.62 6.51 -6.77
CA THR A 141 15.87 7.55 -7.77
C THR A 141 14.64 8.45 -7.96
N LEU A 142 14.76 9.51 -8.74
CA LEU A 142 13.63 10.32 -9.17
C LEU A 142 12.91 9.65 -10.35
N SER A 143 11.59 9.51 -10.26
CA SER A 143 10.76 9.04 -11.36
C SER A 143 10.51 10.16 -12.39
N PRO A 144 10.53 9.88 -13.69
CA PRO A 144 10.06 10.82 -14.71
C PRO A 144 8.53 10.96 -14.73
N PHE A 145 7.80 10.03 -14.09
CA PHE A 145 6.34 10.02 -14.04
C PHE A 145 5.84 10.69 -12.75
N ARG A 146 4.67 11.33 -12.85
CA ARG A 146 4.06 12.11 -11.77
C ARG A 146 2.88 11.37 -11.14
N ARG A 147 2.55 11.72 -9.89
CA ARG A 147 1.29 11.35 -9.28
C ARG A 147 0.16 12.19 -9.89
N PRO A 148 -1.01 11.58 -10.15
CA PRO A 148 -2.17 12.34 -10.62
C PRO A 148 -2.73 13.24 -9.51
N THR A 149 -3.51 14.25 -9.91
CA THR A 149 -4.31 15.09 -9.00
C THR A 149 -5.70 14.47 -8.79
N ALA A 150 -6.45 14.97 -7.79
CA ALA A 150 -7.81 14.52 -7.52
C ALA A 150 -8.77 14.79 -8.70
N GLU A 151 -8.49 15.81 -9.52
CA GLU A 151 -9.28 16.13 -10.72
C GLU A 151 -9.04 15.15 -11.87
N SER A 152 -7.93 14.42 -11.85
CA SER A 152 -7.55 13.49 -12.93
C SER A 152 -7.68 12.02 -12.57
N ALA A 153 -7.75 11.67 -11.29
CA ALA A 153 -7.90 10.28 -10.81
C ALA A 153 -8.40 10.23 -9.35
N THR A 154 -8.99 9.12 -8.95
CA THR A 154 -9.53 8.89 -7.60
C THR A 154 -8.39 8.59 -6.62
N VAL A 155 -7.57 9.59 -6.29
CA VAL A 155 -6.37 9.46 -5.44
C VAL A 155 -6.70 9.38 -3.94
N ASP A 156 -7.91 9.71 -3.56
CA ASP A 156 -8.46 9.60 -2.20
C ASP A 156 -9.03 8.20 -1.89
N ALA A 157 -8.93 7.26 -2.83
CA ALA A 157 -9.23 5.84 -2.63
C ALA A 157 -8.00 4.98 -2.93
N LYS A 158 -7.90 3.82 -2.29
CA LYS A 158 -6.89 2.81 -2.66
C LYS A 158 -7.39 2.01 -3.88
N ALA A 159 -7.45 2.71 -5.03
CA ALA A 159 -8.02 2.22 -6.27
C ALA A 159 -6.98 1.50 -7.14
N ALA A 160 -7.37 0.37 -7.74
CA ALA A 160 -6.49 -0.45 -8.57
C ALA A 160 -6.02 0.31 -9.83
N CYS A 161 -6.86 1.19 -10.40
CA CYS A 161 -6.55 1.99 -11.59
C CYS A 161 -5.35 2.94 -11.43
N LEU A 162 -4.93 3.25 -10.20
CA LEU A 162 -3.74 4.07 -9.93
C LEU A 162 -2.42 3.31 -10.10
N TYR A 163 -2.45 1.98 -9.95
CA TYR A 163 -1.24 1.14 -9.89
C TYR A 163 -0.50 0.97 -11.22
N PRO A 164 -1.13 0.98 -12.41
CA PRO A 164 -0.39 0.98 -13.67
C PRO A 164 0.60 2.15 -13.81
N ASN A 165 0.23 3.36 -13.31
CA ASN A 165 1.14 4.49 -13.27
C ASN A 165 2.32 4.27 -12.31
N ASN A 166 2.04 3.71 -11.13
CA ASN A 166 3.08 3.37 -10.15
C ASN A 166 4.01 2.27 -10.69
N SER A 167 3.43 1.26 -11.34
CA SER A 167 4.16 0.14 -11.93
C SER A 167 5.15 0.59 -13.00
N ARG A 168 4.73 1.46 -13.93
CA ARG A 168 5.64 2.00 -14.95
C ARG A 168 6.79 2.82 -14.35
N ALA A 169 6.54 3.54 -13.24
CA ALA A 169 7.57 4.28 -12.53
C ALA A 169 8.60 3.34 -11.88
N LEU A 170 8.14 2.24 -11.27
CA LEU A 170 9.01 1.22 -10.69
C LEU A 170 9.79 0.44 -11.75
N ILE A 171 9.18 0.11 -12.90
CA ILE A 171 9.85 -0.56 -14.03
C ILE A 171 10.96 0.33 -14.57
N GLU A 172 10.70 1.62 -14.76
CA GLU A 172 11.70 2.59 -15.23
C GLU A 172 12.87 2.69 -14.23
N ALA A 173 12.58 2.83 -12.91
CA ALA A 173 13.61 2.86 -11.88
C ALA A 173 14.45 1.56 -11.87
N ALA A 174 13.79 0.40 -11.98
CA ALA A 174 14.46 -0.90 -12.04
C ALA A 174 15.39 -1.04 -13.25
N SER A 175 15.01 -0.48 -14.40
CA SER A 175 15.88 -0.48 -15.61
C SER A 175 17.18 0.29 -15.42
N ARG A 176 17.24 1.19 -14.43
CA ARG A 176 18.44 1.95 -14.02
C ARG A 176 19.12 1.40 -12.76
N GLY A 177 18.72 0.21 -12.25
CA GLY A 177 19.34 -0.46 -11.10
C GLY A 177 18.87 0.10 -9.73
N PHE A 178 17.65 0.63 -9.66
CA PHE A 178 17.03 1.09 -8.41
C PHE A 178 15.85 0.21 -8.01
N ASN A 179 15.60 0.08 -6.69
CA ASN A 179 14.49 -0.74 -6.17
C ASN A 179 13.18 0.04 -6.09
N ASN A 180 13.26 1.38 -6.01
CA ASN A 180 12.11 2.25 -5.87
C ASN A 180 12.42 3.64 -6.45
N CYS A 181 11.41 4.49 -6.51
CA CYS A 181 11.55 5.86 -7.00
C CYS A 181 10.67 6.83 -6.21
N LEU A 182 11.14 8.08 -6.06
CA LEU A 182 10.32 9.19 -5.61
C LEU A 182 9.47 9.69 -6.78
N MET A 183 8.17 9.78 -6.57
CA MET A 183 7.22 10.36 -7.50
C MET A 183 6.86 11.77 -7.04
N LEU A 184 6.85 12.70 -7.99
CA LEU A 184 6.46 14.09 -7.73
C LEU A 184 4.98 14.29 -8.04
N ASP A 185 4.38 15.33 -7.44
CA ASP A 185 3.11 15.89 -7.87
C ASP A 185 3.26 16.74 -9.16
N MET A 186 2.17 17.32 -9.63
CA MET A 186 2.16 18.13 -10.85
C MET A 186 2.94 19.46 -10.69
N LEU A 187 3.17 19.91 -9.45
CA LEU A 187 3.91 21.14 -9.13
C LEU A 187 5.40 20.89 -8.87
N GLY A 188 5.84 19.61 -8.94
CA GLY A 188 7.22 19.22 -8.72
C GLY A 188 7.59 19.02 -7.25
N ASN A 189 6.61 18.92 -6.34
CA ASN A 189 6.85 18.54 -4.96
C ASN A 189 6.92 17.00 -4.86
N VAL A 190 7.73 16.49 -3.94
CA VAL A 190 7.74 15.05 -3.65
C VAL A 190 6.40 14.67 -3.02
N ALA A 191 5.75 13.65 -3.59
CA ALA A 191 4.49 13.11 -3.11
C ALA A 191 4.73 11.85 -2.26
N GLU A 192 5.25 10.81 -2.86
CA GLU A 192 5.50 9.52 -2.21
C GLU A 192 6.49 8.68 -3.03
N PHE A 193 6.81 7.47 -2.56
CA PHE A 193 7.44 6.44 -3.38
C PHE A 193 6.46 5.80 -4.37
N GLY A 194 6.97 5.00 -5.30
CA GLY A 194 6.14 4.25 -6.24
C GLY A 194 5.13 3.31 -5.56
N ASN A 195 5.37 2.87 -4.32
CA ASN A 195 4.50 1.91 -3.61
C ASN A 195 4.41 2.12 -2.09
N ALA A 196 4.91 3.24 -1.56
CA ALA A 196 4.96 3.54 -0.12
C ALA A 196 5.02 5.05 0.12
N ASN A 197 4.65 5.50 1.33
CA ASN A 197 4.93 6.87 1.74
C ASN A 197 6.41 7.05 2.10
N VAL A 198 6.88 8.29 2.08
CA VAL A 198 8.28 8.63 2.30
C VAL A 198 8.45 9.57 3.49
N PHE A 199 9.55 9.38 4.21
CA PHE A 199 10.08 10.27 5.23
C PHE A 199 11.54 10.58 4.94
N MET A 200 11.98 11.75 5.34
CA MET A 200 13.39 12.09 5.44
C MET A 200 13.69 12.68 6.80
N ALA A 201 14.96 12.62 7.22
CA ALA A 201 15.43 13.33 8.39
C ALA A 201 16.56 14.29 8.01
N LYS A 202 16.56 15.47 8.63
CA LYS A 202 17.59 16.49 8.48
C LYS A 202 17.77 17.23 9.80
N ASP A 203 19.00 17.36 10.24
CA ASP A 203 19.36 18.09 11.47
C ASP A 203 18.52 17.68 12.71
N GLY A 204 18.25 16.37 12.86
CA GLY A 204 17.48 15.82 13.97
C GLY A 204 15.96 15.94 13.87
N VAL A 205 15.43 16.55 12.81
CA VAL A 205 13.99 16.69 12.54
C VAL A 205 13.58 15.72 11.45
N VAL A 206 12.44 15.06 11.62
CA VAL A 206 11.84 14.18 10.61
C VAL A 206 10.81 14.95 9.79
N TYR A 207 10.88 14.83 8.49
CA TYR A 207 9.94 15.44 7.54
C TYR A 207 9.24 14.38 6.69
N THR A 208 8.02 14.67 6.29
CA THR A 208 7.25 13.87 5.33
C THR A 208 6.38 14.80 4.49
N PRO A 209 6.10 14.48 3.21
CA PRO A 209 5.22 15.29 2.40
C PRO A 209 3.86 15.55 3.07
N ALA A 210 3.43 16.82 3.10
CA ALA A 210 2.10 17.18 3.55
C ALA A 210 1.05 16.64 2.57
N PRO A 211 -0.07 16.04 3.04
CA PRO A 211 -1.14 15.58 2.17
C PRO A 211 -1.69 16.71 1.29
N ASN A 212 -1.66 16.51 -0.01
CA ASN A 212 -2.07 17.50 -1.01
C ASN A 212 -3.03 16.92 -2.07
N GLY A 213 -3.64 15.76 -1.78
CA GLY A 213 -4.57 15.13 -2.70
C GLY A 213 -3.92 14.41 -3.89
N THR A 214 -2.62 14.13 -3.86
CA THR A 214 -1.93 13.39 -4.93
C THR A 214 -1.45 12.01 -4.50
N PHE A 215 -1.52 11.69 -3.21
CA PHE A 215 -1.10 10.41 -2.65
C PHE A 215 -1.97 9.99 -1.46
N LEU A 216 -1.95 8.70 -1.18
CA LEU A 216 -2.71 8.13 -0.08
C LEU A 216 -2.02 8.41 1.27
N ASN A 217 -2.74 9.04 2.22
CA ASN A 217 -2.25 9.21 3.58
C ASN A 217 -2.24 7.86 4.31
N GLY A 218 -1.13 7.13 4.23
CA GLY A 218 -0.99 5.74 4.65
C GLY A 218 -1.24 5.52 6.14
N ILE A 219 -1.89 4.40 6.51
CA ILE A 219 -2.14 4.04 7.92
C ILE A 219 -0.81 3.88 8.67
N THR A 220 0.16 3.19 8.07
CA THR A 220 1.50 3.05 8.66
C THR A 220 2.20 4.41 8.81
N ARG A 221 2.08 5.31 7.81
CA ARG A 221 2.60 6.68 7.89
C ARG A 221 2.04 7.42 9.10
N GLN A 222 0.72 7.45 9.23
CA GLN A 222 0.03 8.11 10.35
C GLN A 222 0.45 7.52 11.71
N ARG A 223 0.58 6.19 11.79
CA ARG A 223 1.01 5.48 13.00
C ARG A 223 2.43 5.87 13.38
N VAL A 224 3.37 5.83 12.44
CA VAL A 224 4.77 6.21 12.67
C VAL A 224 4.88 7.65 13.14
N MET A 225 4.19 8.59 12.50
CA MET A 225 4.15 9.99 12.94
C MET A 225 3.66 10.13 14.38
N LYS A 226 2.54 9.46 14.73
CA LYS A 226 1.98 9.49 16.09
C LYS A 226 2.97 8.93 17.11
N LEU A 227 3.60 7.80 16.82
CA LEU A 227 4.55 7.15 17.72
C LEU A 227 5.82 7.97 17.91
N MET A 228 6.39 8.53 16.86
CA MET A 228 7.59 9.36 16.94
C MET A 228 7.32 10.66 17.72
N ARG A 229 6.21 11.33 17.42
CA ARG A 229 5.78 12.53 18.18
C ARG A 229 5.56 12.22 19.66
N GLY A 230 4.91 11.08 19.97
CA GLY A 230 4.73 10.60 21.34
C GLY A 230 6.03 10.29 22.08
N ALA A 231 7.10 9.97 21.35
CA ALA A 231 8.45 9.76 21.88
C ALA A 231 9.31 11.06 21.93
N GLY A 232 8.71 12.23 21.71
CA GLY A 232 9.38 13.53 21.75
C GLY A 232 10.20 13.86 20.49
N ILE A 233 10.05 13.11 19.40
CA ILE A 233 10.73 13.37 18.14
C ILE A 233 9.90 14.35 17.31
N SER A 234 10.53 15.42 16.83
CA SER A 234 9.88 16.39 15.94
C SER A 234 9.61 15.75 14.59
N VAL A 235 8.31 15.71 14.19
CA VAL A 235 7.86 15.21 12.88
C VAL A 235 7.00 16.27 12.24
N VAL A 236 7.45 16.79 11.08
CA VAL A 236 6.85 17.90 10.35
C VAL A 236 6.29 17.40 9.01
N GLU A 237 5.05 17.74 8.73
CA GLU A 237 4.47 17.60 7.41
C GLU A 237 4.75 18.89 6.62
N SER A 238 5.41 18.78 5.47
CA SER A 238 5.90 19.93 4.72
C SER A 238 5.82 19.70 3.21
N VAL A 239 5.87 20.79 2.46
CA VAL A 239 6.14 20.77 1.02
C VAL A 239 7.64 20.51 0.84
N LEU A 240 7.99 19.41 0.18
CA LEU A 240 9.36 18.95 0.00
C LEU A 240 9.70 18.83 -1.49
N ARG A 241 10.93 19.17 -1.84
CA ARG A 241 11.49 19.00 -3.18
C ARG A 241 12.45 17.83 -3.23
N TYR A 242 12.77 17.35 -4.41
CA TYR A 242 13.75 16.27 -4.58
C TYR A 242 15.12 16.63 -3.98
N ALA A 243 15.55 17.89 -4.13
CA ALA A 243 16.80 18.39 -3.56
C ALA A 243 16.86 18.28 -2.03
N ASP A 244 15.73 18.37 -1.31
CA ASP A 244 15.69 18.17 0.13
C ASP A 244 16.05 16.73 0.50
N PHE A 245 15.59 15.76 -0.30
CA PHE A 245 15.94 14.35 -0.14
C PHE A 245 17.38 14.05 -0.52
N GLU A 246 17.93 14.72 -1.54
CA GLU A 246 19.35 14.62 -1.87
C GLU A 246 20.25 15.14 -0.76
N ALA A 247 19.79 16.14 0.00
CA ALA A 247 20.51 16.72 1.14
C ALA A 247 20.16 16.07 2.50
N ALA A 248 19.23 15.11 2.54
CA ALA A 248 18.77 14.49 3.78
C ALA A 248 19.86 13.65 4.46
N ASP A 249 19.84 13.58 5.79
CA ASP A 249 20.75 12.72 6.56
C ASP A 249 20.26 11.26 6.53
N GLU A 250 18.93 11.05 6.56
CA GLU A 250 18.28 9.75 6.49
C GLU A 250 17.03 9.82 5.59
N ILE A 251 16.72 8.73 4.93
CA ILE A 251 15.46 8.56 4.20
C ILE A 251 14.90 7.18 4.54
N PHE A 252 13.58 7.09 4.75
CA PHE A 252 12.91 5.81 4.95
C PHE A 252 11.49 5.80 4.40
N ALA A 253 11.02 4.61 4.07
CA ALA A 253 9.69 4.34 3.58
C ALA A 253 8.77 3.88 4.71
N THR A 254 7.47 4.18 4.59
CA THR A 254 6.44 3.55 5.40
C THR A 254 5.32 3.02 4.52
N GLY A 255 4.92 1.79 4.78
CA GLY A 255 3.83 1.15 4.04
C GLY A 255 3.47 -0.20 4.65
N ASN A 256 2.28 -0.72 4.31
CA ASN A 256 1.84 -1.97 4.93
C ASN A 256 2.76 -3.16 4.62
N ALA A 257 3.34 -3.23 3.43
CA ALA A 257 4.13 -4.40 3.01
C ALA A 257 5.39 -4.62 3.86
N SER A 258 6.12 -3.55 4.18
CA SER A 258 7.40 -3.61 4.91
C SER A 258 7.38 -2.85 6.23
N LYS A 259 6.27 -2.22 6.57
CA LYS A 259 6.08 -1.31 7.70
C LYS A 259 7.04 -0.12 7.64
N VAL A 260 8.26 -0.23 8.15
CA VAL A 260 9.27 0.82 8.11
C VAL A 260 10.56 0.27 7.50
N LEU A 261 10.99 0.83 6.36
CA LEU A 261 12.13 0.34 5.59
C LEU A 261 13.12 1.49 5.28
N PRO A 262 14.44 1.32 5.48
CA PRO A 262 15.40 2.39 5.23
C PRO A 262 15.67 2.55 3.73
N VAL A 263 16.22 3.71 3.37
CA VAL A 263 16.87 3.95 2.09
C VAL A 263 18.39 3.95 2.31
N THR A 264 19.12 3.23 1.46
CA THR A 264 20.58 3.09 1.55
C THR A 264 21.29 3.76 0.38
N ARG A 265 20.57 4.23 -0.64
CA ARG A 265 21.12 4.98 -1.77
C ARG A 265 20.05 5.86 -2.40
N ILE A 266 20.39 7.11 -2.69
CA ILE A 266 19.60 8.03 -3.52
C ILE A 266 20.45 8.51 -4.69
N GLY A 267 20.06 8.22 -5.93
CA GLY A 267 20.91 8.44 -7.09
C GLY A 267 22.27 7.75 -6.89
N GLU A 268 23.34 8.51 -6.98
CA GLU A 268 24.72 8.02 -6.74
C GLU A 268 25.16 8.13 -5.26
N ARG A 269 24.39 8.82 -4.42
CA ARG A 269 24.76 9.05 -3.01
C ARG A 269 24.38 7.86 -2.14
N ALA A 270 25.36 7.24 -1.51
CA ALA A 270 25.14 6.23 -0.47
C ALA A 270 24.62 6.86 0.83
N LEU A 271 23.69 6.18 1.47
CA LEU A 271 23.15 6.52 2.79
C LEU A 271 23.33 5.34 3.75
N GLN A 272 23.45 5.64 5.03
CA GLN A 272 23.42 4.62 6.08
C GLN A 272 22.07 4.71 6.82
N PRO A 273 21.46 3.58 7.20
CA PRO A 273 20.30 3.59 8.07
C PRO A 273 20.62 4.33 9.37
N GLY A 274 20.00 5.49 9.57
CA GLY A 274 20.32 6.38 10.69
C GLY A 274 19.51 6.11 11.96
N PRO A 275 19.75 6.86 13.04
CA PRO A 275 19.10 6.67 14.33
C PRO A 275 17.60 6.96 14.31
N LEU A 276 17.13 7.95 13.53
CA LEU A 276 15.71 8.30 13.48
C LEU A 276 14.89 7.23 12.74
N TYR A 277 15.43 6.68 11.66
CA TYR A 277 14.83 5.50 11.02
C TYR A 277 14.75 4.31 11.98
N ARG A 278 15.86 3.97 12.66
CA ARG A 278 15.90 2.85 13.62
C ARG A 278 14.87 3.05 14.72
N ARG A 279 14.78 4.27 15.25
CA ARG A 279 13.82 4.61 16.29
C ARG A 279 12.36 4.51 15.81
N ALA A 280 12.07 4.97 14.58
CA ALA A 280 10.76 4.82 13.97
C ALA A 280 10.34 3.34 13.85
N ARG A 281 11.28 2.47 13.43
CA ARG A 281 11.05 1.04 13.31
C ARG A 281 10.85 0.38 14.68
N GLU A 282 11.69 0.66 15.66
CA GLU A 282 11.56 0.17 17.04
C GLU A 282 10.21 0.52 17.65
N LEU A 283 9.82 1.78 17.57
CA LEU A 283 8.54 2.26 18.08
C LEU A 283 7.35 1.57 17.38
N TYR A 284 7.44 1.34 16.07
CA TYR A 284 6.39 0.65 15.35
C TYR A 284 6.28 -0.83 15.77
N TRP A 285 7.40 -1.56 15.93
CA TRP A 285 7.40 -2.94 16.38
C TRP A 285 6.90 -3.07 17.84
N ALA A 286 7.35 -2.20 18.74
CA ALA A 286 6.83 -2.16 20.11
C ALA A 286 5.31 -1.93 20.14
N TYR A 287 4.80 -1.01 19.32
CA TYR A 287 3.36 -0.79 19.18
C TYR A 287 2.64 -2.04 18.64
N ALA A 288 3.17 -2.67 17.59
CA ALA A 288 2.53 -3.82 16.95
C ALA A 288 2.34 -5.01 17.90
N HIS A 289 3.25 -5.19 18.86
CA HIS A 289 3.18 -6.27 19.86
C HIS A 289 2.45 -5.88 21.15
N ALA A 290 2.14 -4.60 21.34
CA ALA A 290 1.34 -4.13 22.47
C ALA A 290 -0.16 -4.02 22.18
N SER A 291 -0.58 -4.24 20.93
CA SER A 291 -1.96 -4.05 20.44
C SER A 291 -2.75 -5.34 20.31
#